data_1b6ef89aa352d68543b3003ae47e679c
#
_entry.id   1b6ef89aa352d68543b3003ae47e679c
#
_cell.length_a   1.000
_cell.length_b   1.000
_cell.length_c   1.000
_cell.angle_alpha   90.00
_cell.angle_beta   90.00
_cell.angle_gamma   90.00
#
_symmetry.space_group_name_H-M   'P 1'
#
loop_
_entity.id
_entity.type
_entity.pdbx_description
1 polymer ?
#
loop_
_entity_poly.entity_id
_entity_poly.type
_entity_poly.pdbx_seq_one_letter_code
_entity_poly.pdbx_strand_id
1 'polypeptide(L)'
;MKKVIVVGGGISGCFAAIRIKEKHPEYQVDIFDHNDKLLKKIYATGNGKCNFANIGSLEEKYSNEEFVLPIINDFNAKEIIKYFESIGVPSKNVNDLIYPYSESAETVANALLKRINELKINIHLTIEVQDYQKGQLLTDRGTFPYDTLIISVGGKSSPNLGSNGSFYDVLTKHGYEMRENSPSLCPIKTKENTKMVDGLRHKVLASLYKGNNLIHEENGELLFKKDGLSGMVIFNLTHYINRFEDKNNIFVHIDFAPKMDGDYESLVNPKLAKYLLDNKLDIHNTVFTFKNFYGYENSQVTHGGIFVRNLNKDLSSQKENDVYFIGEVVDVDAICGGYNIMWALASANKVANSL
;
A
#
# COMPACT_ATOMS: atom_id res chain seq x y z
N MET A 1 12.64 -26.80 -19.27
CA MET A 1 11.44 -26.20 -18.64
C MET A 1 11.95 -25.02 -17.83
N LYS A 2 11.51 -23.80 -18.20
CA LYS A 2 11.95 -22.57 -17.49
C LYS A 2 11.41 -22.58 -16.06
N LYS A 3 12.27 -22.27 -15.09
CA LYS A 3 11.93 -22.21 -13.65
C LYS A 3 11.83 -20.76 -13.22
N VAL A 4 10.65 -20.35 -12.74
CA VAL A 4 10.39 -19.02 -12.21
C VAL A 4 10.16 -19.14 -10.71
N ILE A 5 10.96 -18.42 -9.94
CA ILE A 5 10.76 -18.31 -8.48
C ILE A 5 10.19 -16.93 -8.15
N VAL A 6 9.15 -16.90 -7.32
CA VAL A 6 8.56 -15.70 -6.75
C VAL A 6 8.83 -15.70 -5.24
N VAL A 7 9.52 -14.69 -4.75
CA VAL A 7 9.80 -14.48 -3.33
C VAL A 7 8.78 -13.50 -2.76
N GLY A 8 7.94 -13.99 -1.84
CA GLY A 8 6.85 -13.25 -1.22
C GLY A 8 5.47 -13.65 -1.78
N GLY A 9 4.66 -14.27 -0.94
CA GLY A 9 3.31 -14.75 -1.22
C GLY A 9 2.20 -13.74 -0.91
N GLY A 10 2.50 -12.43 -1.02
CA GLY A 10 1.52 -11.36 -1.00
C GLY A 10 0.70 -11.32 -2.30
N ILE A 11 -0.19 -10.31 -2.44
CA ILE A 11 -1.07 -10.22 -3.62
C ILE A 11 -0.27 -10.08 -4.92
N SER A 12 0.81 -9.28 -4.94
CA SER A 12 1.64 -9.11 -6.13
C SER A 12 2.31 -10.42 -6.55
N GLY A 13 2.93 -11.14 -5.60
CA GLY A 13 3.60 -12.40 -5.89
C GLY A 13 2.65 -13.52 -6.31
N CYS A 14 1.54 -13.70 -5.60
CA CYS A 14 0.51 -14.68 -5.98
C CYS A 14 -0.07 -14.38 -7.37
N PHE A 15 -0.36 -13.11 -7.65
CA PHE A 15 -0.91 -12.71 -8.93
C PHE A 15 0.10 -12.89 -10.07
N ALA A 16 1.37 -12.53 -9.85
CA ALA A 16 2.44 -12.76 -10.83
C ALA A 16 2.58 -14.25 -11.18
N ALA A 17 2.64 -15.10 -10.16
CA ALA A 17 2.74 -16.55 -10.36
C ALA A 17 1.56 -17.10 -11.18
N ILE A 18 0.34 -16.66 -10.87
CA ILE A 18 -0.88 -17.03 -11.61
C ILE A 18 -0.76 -16.57 -13.07
N ARG A 19 -0.49 -15.27 -13.31
CA ARG A 19 -0.45 -14.71 -14.66
C ARG A 19 0.65 -15.32 -15.52
N ILE A 20 1.82 -15.62 -14.94
CA ILE A 20 2.91 -16.32 -15.62
C ILE A 20 2.45 -17.72 -16.02
N LYS A 21 1.85 -18.47 -15.10
CA LYS A 21 1.42 -19.85 -15.39
C LYS A 21 0.25 -19.92 -16.37
N GLU A 22 -0.62 -18.92 -16.42
CA GLU A 22 -1.68 -18.80 -17.42
C GLU A 22 -1.12 -18.56 -18.83
N LYS A 23 -0.04 -17.81 -18.96
CA LYS A 23 0.61 -17.49 -20.26
C LYS A 23 1.58 -18.55 -20.71
N HIS A 24 2.27 -19.16 -19.76
CA HIS A 24 3.33 -20.15 -19.97
C HIS A 24 3.03 -21.41 -19.15
N PRO A 25 2.05 -22.23 -19.58
CA PRO A 25 1.66 -23.45 -18.86
C PRO A 25 2.83 -24.44 -18.70
N GLU A 26 3.83 -24.37 -19.57
CA GLU A 26 5.03 -25.20 -19.54
C GLU A 26 6.07 -24.78 -18.51
N TYR A 27 6.01 -23.54 -17.95
CA TYR A 27 6.97 -23.10 -16.94
C TYR A 27 6.68 -23.78 -15.60
N GLN A 28 7.74 -24.08 -14.86
CA GLN A 28 7.62 -24.37 -13.44
C GLN A 28 7.61 -23.04 -12.68
N VAL A 29 6.59 -22.82 -11.83
CA VAL A 29 6.45 -21.60 -11.02
C VAL A 29 6.36 -21.99 -9.56
N ASP A 30 7.25 -21.42 -8.75
CA ASP A 30 7.38 -21.69 -7.32
C ASP A 30 7.24 -20.38 -6.54
N ILE A 31 6.40 -20.36 -5.48
CA ILE A 31 6.24 -19.23 -4.55
C ILE A 31 6.90 -19.61 -3.23
N PHE A 32 7.82 -18.76 -2.76
CA PHE A 32 8.46 -18.88 -1.44
C PHE A 32 7.96 -17.78 -0.51
N ASP A 33 7.53 -18.15 0.70
CA ASP A 33 7.11 -17.19 1.73
C ASP A 33 7.52 -17.69 3.12
N HIS A 34 7.98 -16.76 3.96
CA HIS A 34 8.34 -17.07 5.35
C HIS A 34 7.12 -17.28 6.25
N ASN A 35 5.95 -16.81 5.81
CA ASN A 35 4.70 -17.01 6.53
C ASN A 35 4.17 -18.44 6.40
N ASP A 36 3.24 -18.78 7.28
CA ASP A 36 2.51 -20.05 7.30
C ASP A 36 1.34 -20.10 6.30
N LYS A 37 0.99 -18.96 5.68
CA LYS A 37 -0.04 -18.86 4.62
C LYS A 37 0.20 -17.68 3.69
N LEU A 38 -0.27 -17.80 2.45
CA LEU A 38 -0.26 -16.75 1.45
C LEU A 38 -1.32 -15.66 1.75
N LEU A 39 -1.17 -14.48 1.14
CA LEU A 39 -2.17 -13.40 1.09
C LEU A 39 -2.56 -12.81 2.46
N LYS A 40 -1.77 -12.99 3.52
CA LYS A 40 -2.11 -12.54 4.89
C LYS A 40 -2.59 -11.09 4.94
N LYS A 41 -1.92 -10.18 4.25
CA LYS A 41 -2.23 -8.74 4.29
C LYS A 41 -3.57 -8.43 3.61
N ILE A 42 -4.00 -9.20 2.63
CA ILE A 42 -5.28 -9.00 1.93
C ILE A 42 -6.46 -9.09 2.88
N TYR A 43 -6.47 -10.05 3.80
CA TYR A 43 -7.57 -10.21 4.77
C TYR A 43 -7.82 -8.97 5.65
N ALA A 44 -6.82 -8.11 5.83
CA ALA A 44 -6.93 -6.88 6.62
C ALA A 44 -7.28 -5.63 5.77
N THR A 45 -7.25 -5.73 4.43
CA THR A 45 -7.46 -4.57 3.56
C THR A 45 -8.93 -4.12 3.53
N GLY A 46 -9.14 -2.79 3.43
CA GLY A 46 -10.48 -2.20 3.36
C GLY A 46 -11.37 -2.60 4.54
N ASN A 47 -10.82 -2.69 5.76
CA ASN A 47 -11.52 -3.22 6.95
C ASN A 47 -12.13 -4.62 6.72
N GLY A 48 -11.39 -5.51 6.05
CA GLY A 48 -11.84 -6.86 5.72
C GLY A 48 -12.70 -6.98 4.45
N LYS A 49 -12.94 -5.87 3.73
CA LYS A 49 -13.77 -5.85 2.51
C LYS A 49 -12.97 -5.98 1.22
N CYS A 50 -11.66 -5.69 1.23
CA CYS A 50 -10.75 -5.66 0.09
C CYS A 50 -11.20 -4.70 -1.03
N ASN A 51 -10.93 -3.41 -0.87
CA ASN A 51 -11.00 -2.47 -2.00
C ASN A 51 -9.83 -2.74 -2.95
N PHE A 52 -10.05 -3.47 -4.04
CA PHE A 52 -8.97 -3.97 -4.89
C PHE A 52 -8.70 -3.15 -6.15
N ALA A 53 -9.54 -2.16 -6.46
CA ALA A 53 -9.34 -1.25 -7.57
C ALA A 53 -10.09 0.08 -7.37
N ASN A 54 -9.80 1.05 -8.23
CA ASN A 54 -10.47 2.35 -8.30
C ASN A 54 -10.65 2.75 -9.76
N ILE A 55 -11.86 3.20 -10.13
CA ILE A 55 -12.18 3.65 -11.50
C ILE A 55 -12.16 5.18 -11.64
N GLY A 56 -11.86 5.90 -10.57
CA GLY A 56 -11.70 7.36 -10.58
C GLY A 56 -10.38 7.81 -11.23
N SER A 57 -10.07 9.10 -11.09
CA SER A 57 -8.83 9.67 -11.61
C SER A 57 -7.59 9.01 -11.00
N LEU A 58 -6.55 8.86 -11.83
CA LEU A 58 -5.22 8.41 -11.41
C LEU A 58 -4.26 9.59 -11.14
N GLU A 59 -4.65 10.80 -11.51
CA GLU A 59 -3.84 12.01 -11.39
C GLU A 59 -3.53 12.32 -9.92
N GLU A 60 -2.26 12.56 -9.63
CA GLU A 60 -1.72 12.85 -8.29
C GLU A 60 -1.97 11.76 -7.22
N LYS A 61 -2.26 10.52 -7.64
CA LYS A 61 -2.56 9.43 -6.71
C LYS A 61 -1.33 8.64 -6.27
N TYR A 62 -0.30 8.57 -7.11
CA TYR A 62 0.89 7.75 -6.88
C TYR A 62 2.14 8.59 -6.63
N SER A 63 3.07 8.05 -5.85
CA SER A 63 4.46 8.45 -5.95
C SER A 63 5.04 7.94 -7.28
N ASN A 64 6.04 8.66 -7.84
CA ASN A 64 6.70 8.29 -9.11
C ASN A 64 5.72 8.07 -10.31
N GLU A 65 4.71 8.93 -10.46
CA GLU A 65 3.61 8.78 -11.44
C GLU A 65 4.09 8.53 -12.87
N GLU A 66 5.14 9.22 -13.34
CA GLU A 66 5.68 9.05 -14.69
C GLU A 66 6.11 7.60 -14.98
N PHE A 67 6.60 6.92 -13.95
CA PHE A 67 6.96 5.50 -14.05
C PHE A 67 5.74 4.58 -13.91
N VAL A 68 4.83 4.92 -13.00
CA VAL A 68 3.71 4.09 -12.57
C VAL A 68 2.58 4.09 -13.60
N LEU A 69 2.17 5.28 -14.10
CA LEU A 69 0.96 5.41 -14.93
C LEU A 69 0.99 4.57 -16.21
N PRO A 70 2.09 4.45 -16.97
CA PRO A 70 2.13 3.55 -18.11
C PRO A 70 1.84 2.08 -17.75
N ILE A 71 2.32 1.61 -16.59
CA ILE A 71 2.12 0.25 -16.11
C ILE A 71 0.67 0.02 -15.68
N ILE A 72 0.10 0.98 -14.94
CA ILE A 72 -1.32 0.94 -14.53
C ILE A 72 -2.25 0.99 -15.75
N ASN A 73 -1.94 1.79 -16.75
CA ASN A 73 -2.77 1.91 -17.96
C ASN A 73 -2.76 0.62 -18.80
N ASP A 74 -1.65 -0.13 -18.80
CA ASP A 74 -1.56 -1.45 -19.46
C ASP A 74 -2.46 -2.51 -18.78
N PHE A 75 -2.69 -2.39 -17.48
CA PHE A 75 -3.58 -3.28 -16.70
C PHE A 75 -4.36 -2.46 -15.67
N ASN A 76 -5.33 -1.70 -16.17
CA ASN A 76 -6.11 -0.73 -15.40
C ASN A 76 -7.26 -1.38 -14.60
N ALA A 77 -8.03 -0.54 -13.89
CA ALA A 77 -9.13 -1.01 -13.06
C ALA A 77 -10.16 -1.86 -13.83
N LYS A 78 -10.43 -1.56 -15.11
CA LYS A 78 -11.38 -2.33 -15.94
C LYS A 78 -10.84 -3.74 -16.21
N GLU A 79 -9.55 -3.85 -16.54
CA GLU A 79 -8.91 -5.15 -16.76
C GLU A 79 -8.80 -5.95 -15.46
N ILE A 80 -8.54 -5.30 -14.33
CA ILE A 80 -8.54 -5.92 -13.00
C ILE A 80 -9.93 -6.47 -12.66
N ILE A 81 -10.99 -5.68 -12.83
CA ILE A 81 -12.38 -6.11 -12.60
C ILE A 81 -12.70 -7.32 -13.46
N LYS A 82 -12.46 -7.24 -14.76
CA LYS A 82 -12.70 -8.32 -15.72
C LYS A 82 -11.96 -9.59 -15.33
N TYR A 83 -10.71 -9.46 -14.89
CA TYR A 83 -9.93 -10.61 -14.43
C TYR A 83 -10.56 -11.26 -13.21
N PHE A 84 -10.89 -10.49 -12.17
CA PHE A 84 -11.52 -11.04 -10.96
C PHE A 84 -12.87 -11.68 -11.24
N GLU A 85 -13.70 -11.09 -12.12
CA GLU A 85 -14.94 -11.69 -12.58
C GLU A 85 -14.70 -13.05 -13.27
N SER A 86 -13.65 -13.16 -14.09
CA SER A 86 -13.30 -14.40 -14.79
C SER A 86 -12.90 -15.55 -13.87
N ILE A 87 -12.42 -15.24 -12.65
CA ILE A 87 -12.08 -16.23 -11.63
C ILE A 87 -13.17 -16.38 -10.54
N GLY A 88 -14.38 -15.86 -10.82
CA GLY A 88 -15.55 -16.03 -9.96
C GLY A 88 -15.69 -15.02 -8.82
N VAL A 89 -15.08 -13.85 -8.93
CA VAL A 89 -15.22 -12.74 -7.98
C VAL A 89 -15.95 -11.58 -8.65
N PRO A 90 -17.30 -11.57 -8.67
CA PRO A 90 -18.03 -10.39 -9.14
C PRO A 90 -17.76 -9.20 -8.24
N SER A 91 -17.75 -8.00 -8.84
CA SER A 91 -17.42 -6.77 -8.15
C SER A 91 -18.61 -5.81 -8.06
N LYS A 92 -18.50 -4.83 -7.18
CA LYS A 92 -19.39 -3.68 -7.10
C LYS A 92 -18.61 -2.38 -6.96
N ASN A 93 -19.16 -1.33 -7.55
CA ASN A 93 -18.65 0.03 -7.42
C ASN A 93 -19.39 0.77 -6.30
N VAL A 94 -18.63 1.41 -5.42
CA VAL A 94 -19.13 2.29 -4.36
C VAL A 94 -18.29 3.58 -4.40
N ASN A 95 -18.77 4.63 -5.03
CA ASN A 95 -18.05 5.91 -5.17
C ASN A 95 -16.63 5.71 -5.76
N ASP A 96 -16.55 5.07 -6.91
CA ASP A 96 -15.33 4.72 -7.64
C ASP A 96 -14.44 3.64 -6.97
N LEU A 97 -14.73 3.26 -5.74
CA LEU A 97 -14.05 2.17 -5.05
C LEU A 97 -14.63 0.82 -5.47
N ILE A 98 -13.78 -0.10 -5.86
CA ILE A 98 -14.19 -1.43 -6.34
C ILE A 98 -13.93 -2.48 -5.25
N TYR A 99 -15.01 -3.11 -4.84
CA TYR A 99 -15.02 -4.19 -3.84
C TYR A 99 -15.52 -5.50 -4.46
N PRO A 100 -15.16 -6.68 -3.93
CA PRO A 100 -15.90 -7.88 -4.23
C PRO A 100 -17.37 -7.70 -3.83
N TYR A 101 -18.29 -8.27 -4.61
CA TYR A 101 -19.73 -8.13 -4.34
C TYR A 101 -20.11 -8.63 -2.94
N SER A 102 -19.39 -9.65 -2.45
CA SER A 102 -19.54 -10.21 -1.09
C SER A 102 -19.10 -9.26 0.05
N GLU A 103 -18.42 -8.15 -0.26
CA GLU A 103 -17.75 -7.29 0.73
C GLU A 103 -16.79 -8.04 1.66
N SER A 104 -16.19 -9.13 1.19
CA SER A 104 -15.26 -9.94 1.98
C SER A 104 -13.91 -10.09 1.27
N ALA A 105 -12.85 -9.70 1.95
CA ALA A 105 -11.48 -9.91 1.50
C ALA A 105 -11.14 -11.41 1.35
N GLU A 106 -11.80 -12.25 2.12
CA GLU A 106 -11.68 -13.71 2.03
C GLU A 106 -12.11 -14.24 0.66
N THR A 107 -13.16 -13.68 0.06
CA THR A 107 -13.60 -14.06 -1.29
C THR A 107 -12.50 -13.86 -2.32
N VAL A 108 -11.80 -12.72 -2.27
CA VAL A 108 -10.68 -12.41 -3.16
C VAL A 108 -9.51 -13.36 -2.93
N ALA A 109 -9.14 -13.57 -1.66
CA ALA A 109 -8.04 -14.45 -1.28
C ALA A 109 -8.31 -15.91 -1.71
N ASN A 110 -9.50 -16.42 -1.42
CA ASN A 110 -9.89 -17.79 -1.77
C ASN A 110 -9.93 -18.04 -3.28
N ALA A 111 -10.37 -17.05 -4.08
CA ALA A 111 -10.37 -17.16 -5.54
C ALA A 111 -8.94 -17.25 -6.09
N LEU A 112 -8.01 -16.44 -5.58
CA LEU A 112 -6.60 -16.51 -5.97
C LEU A 112 -5.95 -17.83 -5.53
N LEU A 113 -6.20 -18.29 -4.30
CA LEU A 113 -5.67 -19.57 -3.81
C LEU A 113 -6.21 -20.76 -4.62
N LYS A 114 -7.50 -20.74 -4.96
CA LYS A 114 -8.10 -21.73 -5.86
C LYS A 114 -7.39 -21.74 -7.21
N ARG A 115 -7.15 -20.56 -7.79
CA ARG A 115 -6.47 -20.43 -9.08
C ARG A 115 -5.02 -20.95 -9.04
N ILE A 116 -4.27 -20.66 -7.97
CA ILE A 116 -2.92 -21.20 -7.71
C ILE A 116 -2.93 -22.73 -7.74
N ASN A 117 -3.90 -23.33 -7.05
CA ASN A 117 -4.04 -24.79 -7.00
C ASN A 117 -4.40 -25.40 -8.37
N GLU A 118 -5.37 -24.82 -9.09
CA GLU A 118 -5.77 -25.24 -10.44
C GLU A 118 -4.59 -25.23 -11.43
N LEU A 119 -3.75 -24.22 -11.34
CA LEU A 119 -2.56 -24.03 -12.18
C LEU A 119 -1.36 -24.85 -11.72
N LYS A 120 -1.48 -25.59 -10.59
CA LYS A 120 -0.41 -26.41 -10.02
C LYS A 120 0.88 -25.60 -9.77
N ILE A 121 0.74 -24.39 -9.23
CA ILE A 121 1.86 -23.56 -8.78
C ILE A 121 2.38 -24.15 -7.47
N ASN A 122 3.70 -24.35 -7.36
CA ASN A 122 4.29 -24.90 -6.15
C ASN A 122 4.36 -23.82 -5.06
N ILE A 123 4.02 -24.19 -3.82
CA ILE A 123 4.01 -23.27 -2.68
C ILE A 123 4.98 -23.80 -1.63
N HIS A 124 5.92 -22.94 -1.21
CA HIS A 124 6.92 -23.20 -0.18
C HIS A 124 6.73 -22.20 0.96
N LEU A 125 6.02 -22.61 2.00
CA LEU A 125 5.71 -21.80 3.19
C LEU A 125 6.68 -22.08 4.33
N THR A 126 6.76 -21.11 5.28
CA THR A 126 7.66 -21.19 6.43
C THR A 126 9.12 -21.41 6.01
N ILE A 127 9.52 -20.80 4.90
CA ILE A 127 10.88 -20.82 4.38
C ILE A 127 11.42 -19.40 4.31
N GLU A 128 12.47 -19.13 5.06
CA GLU A 128 13.14 -17.83 5.05
C GLU A 128 14.14 -17.77 3.89
N VAL A 129 13.91 -16.86 2.97
CA VAL A 129 14.86 -16.57 1.90
C VAL A 129 15.94 -15.66 2.45
N GLN A 130 17.18 -16.14 2.43
CA GLN A 130 18.33 -15.47 3.03
C GLN A 130 19.12 -14.63 2.03
N ASP A 131 19.20 -15.10 0.77
CA ASP A 131 19.93 -14.43 -0.29
C ASP A 131 19.59 -15.05 -1.65
N TYR A 132 20.15 -14.53 -2.74
CA TYR A 132 20.12 -15.13 -4.07
C TYR A 132 21.40 -14.80 -4.84
N GLN A 133 21.85 -15.67 -5.71
CA GLN A 133 23.01 -15.44 -6.56
C GLN A 133 23.06 -16.37 -7.77
N LYS A 134 23.35 -15.83 -8.95
CA LYS A 134 23.65 -16.59 -10.18
C LYS A 134 22.70 -17.78 -10.46
N GLY A 135 21.39 -17.53 -10.45
CA GLY A 135 20.39 -18.55 -10.72
C GLY A 135 20.12 -19.52 -9.56
N GLN A 136 20.50 -19.16 -8.33
CA GLN A 136 20.26 -19.92 -7.12
C GLN A 136 19.61 -19.06 -6.05
N LEU A 137 18.47 -19.49 -5.50
CA LEU A 137 17.84 -18.91 -4.33
C LEU A 137 18.35 -19.62 -3.08
N LEU A 138 18.89 -18.88 -2.12
CA LEU A 138 19.43 -19.39 -0.86
C LEU A 138 18.38 -19.22 0.26
N THR A 139 18.06 -20.30 0.93
CA THR A 139 17.06 -20.31 2.01
C THR A 139 17.59 -21.01 3.25
N ASP A 140 16.89 -20.92 4.35
CA ASP A 140 17.15 -21.66 5.60
C ASP A 140 16.98 -23.19 5.44
N ARG A 141 16.40 -23.66 4.32
CA ARG A 141 16.16 -25.08 4.03
C ARG A 141 16.88 -25.60 2.80
N GLY A 142 17.85 -24.85 2.30
CA GLY A 142 18.66 -25.26 1.14
C GLY A 142 18.62 -24.27 -0.01
N THR A 143 19.10 -24.71 -1.16
CA THR A 143 19.29 -23.88 -2.33
C THR A 143 18.40 -24.36 -3.47
N PHE A 144 17.72 -23.43 -4.15
CA PHE A 144 16.77 -23.73 -5.23
C PHE A 144 17.20 -23.03 -6.53
N PRO A 145 17.38 -23.77 -7.64
CA PRO A 145 17.76 -23.17 -8.91
C PRO A 145 16.58 -22.44 -9.57
N TYR A 146 16.86 -21.30 -10.21
CA TYR A 146 15.90 -20.56 -11.02
C TYR A 146 16.51 -20.07 -12.34
N ASP A 147 15.65 -19.84 -13.33
CA ASP A 147 15.97 -19.14 -14.58
C ASP A 147 15.47 -17.67 -14.51
N THR A 148 14.45 -17.40 -13.69
CA THR A 148 13.91 -16.05 -13.44
C THR A 148 13.53 -15.93 -11.98
N LEU A 149 13.89 -14.80 -11.36
CA LEU A 149 13.57 -14.46 -9.98
C LEU A 149 12.69 -13.21 -9.92
N ILE A 150 11.58 -13.30 -9.18
CA ILE A 150 10.66 -12.18 -8.97
C ILE A 150 10.63 -11.88 -7.48
N ILE A 151 11.05 -10.67 -7.11
CA ILE A 151 11.07 -10.17 -5.73
C ILE A 151 9.77 -9.41 -5.47
N SER A 152 8.93 -9.94 -4.58
CA SER A 152 7.62 -9.39 -4.18
C SER A 152 7.43 -9.37 -2.67
N VAL A 153 8.51 -9.11 -1.94
CA VAL A 153 8.60 -9.20 -0.47
C VAL A 153 7.80 -8.13 0.28
N GLY A 154 7.20 -7.18 -0.43
CA GLY A 154 6.40 -6.12 0.19
C GLY A 154 7.24 -5.05 0.88
N GLY A 155 6.62 -4.28 1.78
CA GLY A 155 7.22 -3.21 2.56
C GLY A 155 7.46 -3.58 4.02
N LYS A 156 7.30 -2.58 4.92
CA LYS A 156 7.41 -2.73 6.38
C LYS A 156 6.08 -2.59 7.11
N SER A 157 5.00 -2.20 6.41
CA SER A 157 3.70 -1.94 7.00
C SER A 157 2.97 -3.22 7.37
N SER A 158 2.36 -3.24 8.56
CA SER A 158 1.73 -4.42 9.16
C SER A 158 2.70 -5.60 9.35
N PRO A 159 3.79 -5.43 10.13
CA PRO A 159 4.84 -6.45 10.28
C PRO A 159 4.31 -7.76 10.88
N ASN A 160 3.24 -7.73 11.68
CA ASN A 160 2.54 -8.91 12.18
C ASN A 160 1.85 -9.74 11.09
N LEU A 161 1.67 -9.19 9.90
CA LEU A 161 1.14 -9.88 8.72
C LEU A 161 2.24 -10.30 7.73
N GLY A 162 3.51 -10.15 8.11
CA GLY A 162 4.68 -10.64 7.37
C GLY A 162 5.45 -9.58 6.57
N SER A 163 4.96 -8.33 6.48
CA SER A 163 5.70 -7.24 5.82
C SER A 163 6.68 -6.59 6.82
N ASN A 164 7.78 -7.25 7.12
CA ASN A 164 8.74 -6.81 8.15
C ASN A 164 9.99 -6.10 7.58
N GLY A 165 10.16 -6.09 6.25
CA GLY A 165 11.31 -5.50 5.58
C GLY A 165 12.64 -6.26 5.77
N SER A 166 12.61 -7.51 6.23
CA SER A 166 13.82 -8.33 6.48
C SER A 166 14.68 -8.50 5.22
N PHE A 167 14.09 -8.51 4.05
CA PHE A 167 14.81 -8.71 2.79
C PHE A 167 15.51 -7.44 2.25
N TYR A 168 15.27 -6.27 2.83
CA TYR A 168 15.86 -5.01 2.34
C TYR A 168 17.37 -4.94 2.50
N ASP A 169 17.92 -5.55 3.56
CA ASP A 169 19.37 -5.64 3.76
C ASP A 169 20.04 -6.50 2.66
N VAL A 170 19.35 -7.54 2.18
CA VAL A 170 19.80 -8.36 1.05
C VAL A 170 19.87 -7.49 -0.20
N LEU A 171 18.81 -6.75 -0.52
CA LEU A 171 18.77 -5.89 -1.69
C LEU A 171 19.85 -4.80 -1.66
N THR A 172 20.12 -4.23 -0.48
CA THR A 172 21.20 -3.26 -0.29
C THR A 172 22.58 -3.89 -0.54
N LYS A 173 22.81 -5.13 -0.09
CA LYS A 173 24.06 -5.88 -0.38
C LYS A 173 24.24 -6.15 -1.87
N HIS A 174 23.15 -6.37 -2.62
CA HIS A 174 23.15 -6.48 -4.09
C HIS A 174 23.33 -5.12 -4.79
N GLY A 175 23.51 -4.04 -4.02
CA GLY A 175 23.82 -2.71 -4.53
C GLY A 175 22.60 -1.95 -5.05
N TYR A 176 21.38 -2.37 -4.72
CA TYR A 176 20.20 -1.57 -5.04
C TYR A 176 20.13 -0.34 -4.14
N GLU A 177 19.93 0.79 -4.77
CA GLU A 177 19.66 2.03 -4.06
C GLU A 177 18.21 2.01 -3.56
N MET A 178 18.05 2.29 -2.28
CA MET A 178 16.76 2.27 -1.60
C MET A 178 16.39 3.66 -1.11
N ARG A 179 15.14 4.09 -1.31
CA ARG A 179 14.59 5.20 -0.54
C ARG A 179 14.40 4.76 0.90
N GLU A 180 14.77 5.62 1.84
CA GLU A 180 14.50 5.37 3.25
C GLU A 180 13.00 5.14 3.47
N ASN A 181 12.68 4.07 4.20
CA ASN A 181 11.30 3.70 4.45
C ASN A 181 10.67 4.56 5.54
N SER A 182 9.42 4.96 5.34
CA SER A 182 8.58 5.55 6.36
C SER A 182 7.14 5.02 6.29
N PRO A 183 6.40 5.05 7.42
CA PRO A 183 4.98 4.70 7.40
C PRO A 183 4.19 5.64 6.51
N SER A 184 3.28 5.10 5.70
CA SER A 184 2.34 5.87 4.88
C SER A 184 0.92 5.34 5.07
N LEU A 185 -0.08 6.16 4.83
CA LEU A 185 -1.48 5.89 5.14
C LEU A 185 -1.65 5.45 6.60
N CYS A 186 -1.22 6.31 7.50
CA CYS A 186 -1.17 6.02 8.93
C CYS A 186 -1.63 7.23 9.77
N PRO A 187 -1.93 7.04 11.07
CA PRO A 187 -2.12 8.15 11.99
C PRO A 187 -0.84 8.97 12.16
N ILE A 188 -1.01 10.24 12.52
CA ILE A 188 0.08 11.13 12.89
C ILE A 188 0.00 11.52 14.36
N LYS A 189 1.16 11.70 14.99
CA LYS A 189 1.29 12.38 16.28
C LYS A 189 1.38 13.87 16.06
N THR A 190 0.75 14.66 16.95
CA THR A 190 0.78 16.11 16.91
C THR A 190 1.47 16.66 18.15
N LYS A 191 1.86 17.96 18.12
CA LYS A 191 2.38 18.63 19.32
C LYS A 191 1.26 18.99 20.29
N GLU A 192 0.07 19.24 19.77
CA GLU A 192 -1.14 19.59 20.51
C GLU A 192 -1.70 18.37 21.25
N ASN A 193 -2.25 18.62 22.44
CA ASN A 193 -2.85 17.57 23.28
C ASN A 193 -4.29 17.30 22.84
N THR A 194 -4.53 16.11 22.32
CA THR A 194 -5.83 15.66 21.81
C THR A 194 -6.52 14.64 22.74
N LYS A 195 -5.97 14.39 23.94
CA LYS A 195 -6.47 13.36 24.88
C LYS A 195 -7.94 13.56 25.25
N MET A 196 -8.37 14.81 25.39
CA MET A 196 -9.76 15.13 25.75
C MET A 196 -10.76 14.64 24.70
N VAL A 197 -10.40 14.63 23.43
CA VAL A 197 -11.26 14.26 22.30
C VAL A 197 -10.91 12.89 21.71
N ASP A 198 -10.07 12.10 22.38
CA ASP A 198 -9.69 10.75 21.93
C ASP A 198 -10.91 9.89 21.60
N GLY A 199 -10.85 9.20 20.46
CA GLY A 199 -11.91 8.35 19.91
C GLY A 199 -13.03 9.09 19.19
N LEU A 200 -13.08 10.43 19.25
CA LEU A 200 -14.10 11.21 18.58
C LEU A 200 -13.86 11.24 17.06
N ARG A 201 -14.94 11.12 16.30
CA ARG A 201 -14.96 11.22 14.84
C ARG A 201 -15.73 12.44 14.39
N HIS A 202 -15.26 13.12 13.35
CA HIS A 202 -15.95 14.25 12.76
C HIS A 202 -15.62 14.37 11.25
N LYS A 203 -16.57 14.83 10.44
CA LYS A 203 -16.30 15.16 9.05
C LYS A 203 -15.68 16.54 8.97
N VAL A 204 -14.59 16.66 8.23
CA VAL A 204 -13.78 17.89 8.18
C VAL A 204 -13.29 18.17 6.78
N LEU A 205 -12.86 19.42 6.54
CA LEU A 205 -11.86 19.75 5.54
C LEU A 205 -10.50 19.81 6.25
N ALA A 206 -9.54 19.01 5.82
CA ALA A 206 -8.18 18.98 6.34
C ALA A 206 -7.20 19.48 5.27
N SER A 207 -6.43 20.52 5.58
CA SER A 207 -5.47 21.15 4.67
C SER A 207 -4.06 20.96 5.20
N LEU A 208 -3.18 20.37 4.38
CA LEU A 208 -1.77 20.15 4.69
C LEU A 208 -0.93 21.36 4.25
N TYR A 209 -0.13 21.87 5.16
CA TYR A 209 0.81 22.97 4.88
C TYR A 209 2.26 22.55 5.16
N LYS A 210 3.17 23.04 4.31
CA LYS A 210 4.63 23.09 4.56
C LYS A 210 5.05 24.55 4.69
N GLY A 211 5.35 24.98 5.92
CA GLY A 211 5.45 26.42 6.21
C GLY A 211 4.12 27.12 5.93
N ASN A 212 4.14 28.12 5.05
CA ASN A 212 2.94 28.85 4.64
C ASN A 212 2.33 28.34 3.31
N ASN A 213 2.91 27.32 2.70
CA ASN A 213 2.45 26.81 1.42
C ASN A 213 1.42 25.70 1.62
N LEU A 214 0.23 25.86 1.06
CA LEU A 214 -0.77 24.78 0.94
C LEU A 214 -0.23 23.70 0.00
N ILE A 215 -0.24 22.47 0.45
CA ILE A 215 0.26 21.30 -0.29
C ILE A 215 -0.90 20.48 -0.84
N HIS A 216 -1.90 20.19 0.02
CA HIS A 216 -3.05 19.38 -0.37
C HIS A 216 -4.22 19.60 0.58
N GLU A 217 -5.43 19.42 0.08
CA GLU A 217 -6.67 19.46 0.84
C GLU A 217 -7.45 18.16 0.68
N GLU A 218 -8.03 17.69 1.77
CA GLU A 218 -8.78 16.45 1.82
C GLU A 218 -10.07 16.62 2.60
N ASN A 219 -11.20 16.20 2.03
CA ASN A 219 -12.50 16.17 2.70
C ASN A 219 -12.83 14.75 3.17
N GLY A 220 -13.27 14.61 4.42
CA GLY A 220 -13.69 13.31 4.92
C GLY A 220 -13.70 13.20 6.43
N GLU A 221 -13.63 11.96 6.92
CA GLU A 221 -13.69 11.67 8.36
C GLU A 221 -12.31 11.79 9.01
N LEU A 222 -12.22 12.64 10.02
CA LEU A 222 -11.15 12.71 11.01
C LEU A 222 -11.49 11.83 12.21
N LEU A 223 -10.51 11.12 12.75
CA LEU A 223 -10.57 10.41 14.02
C LEU A 223 -9.48 10.95 14.95
N PHE A 224 -9.86 11.48 16.08
CA PHE A 224 -8.90 11.87 17.13
C PHE A 224 -8.30 10.65 17.81
N LYS A 225 -6.99 10.69 18.04
CA LYS A 225 -6.26 9.77 18.93
C LYS A 225 -5.76 10.53 20.15
N LYS A 226 -5.36 9.80 21.19
CA LYS A 226 -4.90 10.37 22.44
C LYS A 226 -3.79 11.42 22.29
N ASP A 227 -2.91 11.26 21.33
CA ASP A 227 -1.72 12.09 21.07
C ASP A 227 -1.58 12.47 19.59
N GLY A 228 -2.70 12.59 18.86
CA GLY A 228 -2.65 12.93 17.45
C GLY A 228 -3.95 12.71 16.68
N LEU A 229 -3.82 12.59 15.38
CA LEU A 229 -4.91 12.53 14.43
C LEU A 229 -4.85 11.26 13.57
N SER A 230 -6.00 10.80 13.13
CA SER A 230 -6.23 9.60 12.33
C SER A 230 -7.44 9.81 11.41
N GLY A 231 -7.89 8.76 10.77
CA GLY A 231 -9.00 8.82 9.79
C GLY A 231 -8.48 8.94 8.36
N MET A 232 -9.38 8.75 7.41
CA MET A 232 -9.00 8.66 5.99
C MET A 232 -8.33 9.95 5.49
N VAL A 233 -8.82 11.11 5.92
CA VAL A 233 -8.23 12.41 5.56
C VAL A 233 -6.75 12.49 5.98
N ILE A 234 -6.43 12.04 7.19
CA ILE A 234 -5.06 12.05 7.71
C ILE A 234 -4.20 11.03 6.98
N PHE A 235 -4.74 9.84 6.69
CA PHE A 235 -4.02 8.82 5.95
C PHE A 235 -3.58 9.35 4.58
N ASN A 236 -4.47 9.98 3.83
CA ASN A 236 -4.13 10.57 2.55
C ASN A 236 -3.09 11.69 2.69
N LEU A 237 -3.21 12.57 3.69
CA LEU A 237 -2.21 13.61 3.94
C LEU A 237 -0.82 13.03 4.23
N THR A 238 -0.69 11.86 4.87
CA THR A 238 0.63 11.27 5.14
C THR A 238 1.39 10.86 3.90
N HIS A 239 0.69 10.50 2.82
CA HIS A 239 1.31 10.29 1.50
C HIS A 239 2.03 11.55 1.00
N TYR A 240 1.41 12.72 1.15
CA TYR A 240 2.03 13.99 0.77
C TYR A 240 3.13 14.45 1.75
N ILE A 241 2.98 14.19 3.05
CA ILE A 241 4.02 14.45 4.07
C ILE A 241 5.30 13.69 3.72
N ASN A 242 5.19 12.47 3.24
CA ASN A 242 6.32 11.63 2.87
C ASN A 242 7.12 12.15 1.66
N ARG A 243 6.56 13.02 0.84
CA ARG A 243 7.27 13.68 -0.28
C ARG A 243 8.36 14.65 0.20
N PHE A 244 8.34 15.10 1.47
CA PHE A 244 9.33 15.98 2.05
C PHE A 244 10.41 15.19 2.77
N GLU A 245 11.70 15.43 2.48
CA GLU A 245 12.83 14.90 3.25
C GLU A 245 12.84 15.53 4.65
N ASP A 246 12.83 16.87 4.71
CA ASP A 246 12.64 17.60 5.96
C ASP A 246 11.17 17.71 6.34
N LYS A 247 10.79 17.07 7.46
CA LYS A 247 9.43 17.07 8.00
C LYS A 247 9.18 18.15 9.07
N ASN A 248 10.08 19.11 9.23
CA ASN A 248 9.84 20.28 10.07
C ASN A 248 8.81 21.24 9.44
N ASN A 249 8.17 22.06 10.23
CA ASN A 249 7.19 23.07 9.78
C ASN A 249 6.07 22.46 8.89
N ILE A 250 5.58 21.28 9.26
CA ILE A 250 4.41 20.67 8.66
C ILE A 250 3.23 20.88 9.60
N PHE A 251 2.14 21.42 9.05
CA PHE A 251 0.92 21.75 9.76
C PHE A 251 -0.28 21.12 9.07
N VAL A 252 -1.24 20.66 9.87
CA VAL A 252 -2.55 20.21 9.41
C VAL A 252 -3.57 21.19 9.95
N HIS A 253 -4.19 21.94 9.08
CA HIS A 253 -5.28 22.86 9.39
C HIS A 253 -6.60 22.12 9.22
N ILE A 254 -7.47 22.22 10.22
CA ILE A 254 -8.77 21.52 10.23
C ILE A 254 -9.88 22.56 10.30
N ASP A 255 -10.76 22.53 9.31
CA ASP A 255 -12.07 23.15 9.35
C ASP A 255 -13.11 22.09 9.75
N PHE A 256 -13.69 22.24 10.93
CA PHE A 256 -14.68 21.32 11.49
C PHE A 256 -16.12 21.60 11.01
N ALA A 257 -16.37 22.77 10.40
CA ALA A 257 -17.68 23.16 9.94
C ALA A 257 -17.62 23.87 8.58
N PRO A 258 -17.09 23.22 7.51
CA PRO A 258 -16.89 23.86 6.22
C PRO A 258 -18.19 24.48 5.71
N LYS A 259 -18.16 25.78 5.37
CA LYS A 259 -19.29 26.54 4.82
C LYS A 259 -20.50 26.72 5.79
N MET A 260 -20.31 26.51 7.08
CA MET A 260 -21.38 26.66 8.08
C MET A 260 -20.96 27.67 9.14
N ASP A 261 -21.79 28.66 9.42
CA ASP A 261 -21.61 29.63 10.50
C ASP A 261 -22.55 29.29 11.67
N GLY A 262 -22.08 29.44 12.89
CA GLY A 262 -22.88 29.19 14.09
C GLY A 262 -22.06 29.04 15.36
N ASP A 263 -22.76 28.83 16.46
CA ASP A 263 -22.11 28.53 17.76
C ASP A 263 -21.49 27.13 17.73
N TYR A 264 -20.34 26.95 18.38
CA TYR A 264 -19.58 25.68 18.36
C TYR A 264 -20.43 24.49 18.79
N GLU A 265 -21.27 24.66 19.83
CA GLU A 265 -22.17 23.61 20.33
C GLU A 265 -23.24 23.18 19.30
N SER A 266 -23.56 24.04 18.33
CA SER A 266 -24.54 23.73 17.27
C SER A 266 -23.89 23.07 16.07
N LEU A 267 -22.58 23.26 15.86
CA LEU A 267 -21.86 22.80 14.66
C LEU A 267 -21.13 21.48 14.88
N VAL A 268 -20.66 21.21 16.09
CA VAL A 268 -19.85 20.01 16.38
C VAL A 268 -20.33 19.30 17.64
N ASN A 269 -19.86 18.08 17.86
CA ASN A 269 -20.14 17.31 19.07
C ASN A 269 -19.78 18.14 20.33
N PRO A 270 -20.60 18.13 21.40
CA PRO A 270 -20.37 18.94 22.63
C PRO A 270 -18.97 18.74 23.23
N LYS A 271 -18.41 17.53 23.17
CA LYS A 271 -17.05 17.24 23.65
C LYS A 271 -15.99 17.95 22.80
N LEU A 272 -16.20 18.05 21.49
CA LEU A 272 -15.31 18.78 20.57
C LEU A 272 -15.49 20.29 20.76
N ALA A 273 -16.71 20.80 20.86
CA ALA A 273 -16.99 22.21 21.15
C ALA A 273 -16.26 22.65 22.40
N LYS A 274 -16.41 21.88 23.51
CA LYS A 274 -15.69 22.15 24.75
C LYS A 274 -14.17 22.15 24.58
N TYR A 275 -13.61 21.20 23.84
CA TYR A 275 -12.17 21.14 23.55
C TYR A 275 -11.69 22.39 22.80
N LEU A 276 -12.43 22.81 21.77
CA LEU A 276 -12.09 24.00 20.99
C LEU A 276 -12.14 25.27 21.87
N LEU A 277 -13.19 25.45 22.65
CA LEU A 277 -13.38 26.60 23.52
C LEU A 277 -12.32 26.67 24.66
N ASP A 278 -12.08 25.56 25.36
CA ASP A 278 -11.11 25.49 26.47
C ASP A 278 -9.69 25.83 25.98
N ASN A 279 -9.35 25.47 24.72
CA ASN A 279 -8.03 25.74 24.12
C ASN A 279 -8.01 26.99 23.25
N LYS A 280 -9.10 27.76 23.16
CA LYS A 280 -9.23 28.98 22.32
C LYS A 280 -8.89 28.72 20.85
N LEU A 281 -9.35 27.60 20.32
CA LEU A 281 -9.11 27.18 18.93
C LEU A 281 -10.26 27.67 18.03
N ASP A 282 -9.91 28.09 16.81
CA ASP A 282 -10.89 28.45 15.78
C ASP A 282 -11.47 27.17 15.14
N ILE A 283 -12.80 27.06 15.11
CA ILE A 283 -13.52 25.93 14.51
C ILE A 283 -13.25 25.76 13.03
N HIS A 284 -12.99 26.85 12.30
CA HIS A 284 -12.71 26.85 10.86
C HIS A 284 -11.22 26.76 10.53
N ASN A 285 -10.34 26.95 11.52
CA ASN A 285 -8.90 26.93 11.29
C ASN A 285 -8.13 26.44 12.51
N THR A 286 -8.46 25.26 12.99
CA THR A 286 -7.69 24.63 14.06
C THR A 286 -6.41 24.03 13.50
N VAL A 287 -5.25 24.46 14.02
CA VAL A 287 -3.94 24.05 13.54
C VAL A 287 -3.34 22.97 14.43
N PHE A 288 -2.92 21.87 13.82
CA PHE A 288 -2.16 20.79 14.44
C PHE A 288 -0.78 20.69 13.83
N THR A 289 0.25 20.71 14.67
CA THR A 289 1.64 20.63 14.24
C THR A 289 2.05 19.16 14.15
N PHE A 290 2.48 18.72 12.98
CA PHE A 290 3.03 17.38 12.79
C PHE A 290 4.25 17.18 13.70
N LYS A 291 4.28 16.04 14.40
CA LYS A 291 5.40 15.66 15.26
C LYS A 291 6.11 14.41 14.73
N ASN A 292 5.35 13.37 14.40
CA ASN A 292 5.87 12.12 13.86
C ASN A 292 4.71 11.27 13.29
N PHE A 293 5.03 10.24 12.52
CA PHE A 293 4.10 9.18 12.19
C PHE A 293 3.91 8.24 13.40
N TYR A 294 2.77 7.53 13.44
CA TYR A 294 2.70 6.29 14.20
C TYR A 294 3.54 5.22 13.51
N GLY A 295 3.91 4.16 14.23
CA GLY A 295 4.77 3.09 13.70
C GLY A 295 4.13 2.27 12.57
N TYR A 296 4.93 1.41 11.96
CA TYR A 296 4.51 0.55 10.84
C TYR A 296 3.34 -0.39 11.17
N GLU A 297 3.15 -0.73 12.44
CA GLU A 297 2.02 -1.51 12.94
C GLU A 297 0.66 -0.80 12.76
N ASN A 298 0.68 0.53 12.59
CA ASN A 298 -0.49 1.36 12.36
C ASN A 298 -0.61 1.87 10.92
N SER A 299 0.33 1.52 10.03
CA SER A 299 0.33 1.98 8.65
C SER A 299 -0.27 0.93 7.70
N GLN A 300 -0.94 1.40 6.66
CA GLN A 300 -1.47 0.51 5.62
C GLN A 300 -0.41 0.15 4.58
N VAL A 301 0.44 1.11 4.24
CA VAL A 301 1.51 0.95 3.24
C VAL A 301 2.81 1.58 3.71
N THR A 302 3.89 1.20 3.06
CA THR A 302 5.24 1.73 3.26
C THR A 302 5.53 2.72 2.14
N HIS A 303 5.95 3.93 2.49
CA HIS A 303 6.63 4.83 1.56
C HIS A 303 8.10 4.44 1.48
N GLY A 304 8.69 4.46 0.27
CA GLY A 304 10.07 4.04 0.02
C GLY A 304 10.18 2.61 -0.52
N GLY A 305 11.39 2.11 -0.64
CA GLY A 305 11.72 0.85 -1.30
C GLY A 305 12.79 1.04 -2.37
N ILE A 306 12.90 0.11 -3.31
CA ILE A 306 13.84 0.20 -4.43
C ILE A 306 13.47 1.39 -5.31
N PHE A 307 14.38 2.33 -5.53
CA PHE A 307 14.17 3.44 -6.45
C PHE A 307 13.84 2.93 -7.85
N VAL A 308 12.79 3.48 -8.45
CA VAL A 308 12.34 3.13 -9.82
C VAL A 308 13.44 3.28 -10.88
N ARG A 309 14.43 4.15 -10.65
CA ARG A 309 15.61 4.32 -11.53
C ARG A 309 16.55 3.09 -11.60
N ASN A 310 16.40 2.13 -10.67
CA ASN A 310 17.13 0.85 -10.72
C ASN A 310 16.46 -0.18 -11.66
N LEU A 311 15.27 0.14 -12.17
CA LEU A 311 14.41 -0.78 -12.92
C LEU A 311 14.23 -0.31 -14.36
N ASN A 312 14.09 -1.29 -15.25
CA ASN A 312 13.61 -1.06 -16.61
C ASN A 312 12.08 -0.89 -16.62
N LYS A 313 11.50 -0.50 -17.75
CA LYS A 313 10.04 -0.30 -17.91
C LYS A 313 9.21 -1.57 -17.74
N ASP A 314 9.83 -2.74 -17.86
CA ASP A 314 9.23 -4.05 -17.64
C ASP A 314 9.43 -4.56 -16.20
N LEU A 315 9.97 -3.71 -15.32
CA LEU A 315 10.29 -4.00 -13.92
C LEU A 315 11.45 -4.97 -13.72
N SER A 316 12.20 -5.31 -14.78
CA SER A 316 13.45 -6.02 -14.64
C SER A 316 14.54 -5.13 -14.02
N SER A 317 15.46 -5.75 -13.31
CA SER A 317 16.64 -5.07 -12.77
C SER A 317 17.54 -4.52 -13.88
N GLN A 318 18.07 -3.30 -13.70
CA GLN A 318 19.14 -2.78 -14.57
C GLN A 318 20.54 -3.33 -14.21
N LYS A 319 20.66 -4.03 -13.08
CA LYS A 319 21.93 -4.53 -12.54
C LYS A 319 22.12 -6.04 -12.71
N GLU A 320 21.04 -6.79 -12.62
CA GLU A 320 21.07 -8.24 -12.59
C GLU A 320 20.11 -8.79 -13.65
N ASN A 321 20.59 -9.69 -14.47
CA ASN A 321 19.76 -10.36 -15.46
C ASN A 321 18.75 -11.27 -14.77
N ASP A 322 17.58 -11.41 -15.37
CA ASP A 322 16.51 -12.33 -14.94
C ASP A 322 15.96 -12.09 -13.52
N VAL A 323 16.19 -10.89 -12.94
CA VAL A 323 15.65 -10.46 -11.65
C VAL A 323 14.63 -9.34 -11.88
N TYR A 324 13.45 -9.47 -11.29
CA TYR A 324 12.32 -8.53 -11.42
C TYR A 324 11.80 -8.10 -10.03
N PHE A 325 11.22 -6.91 -9.95
CA PHE A 325 10.67 -6.36 -8.70
C PHE A 325 9.24 -5.90 -8.91
N ILE A 326 8.32 -6.34 -8.02
CA ILE A 326 6.89 -6.03 -8.12
C ILE A 326 6.26 -5.67 -6.77
N GLY A 327 5.20 -4.89 -6.82
CA GLY A 327 4.45 -4.50 -5.63
C GLY A 327 5.21 -3.50 -4.76
N GLU A 328 4.97 -3.56 -3.46
CA GLU A 328 5.37 -2.54 -2.47
C GLU A 328 6.89 -2.52 -2.15
N VAL A 329 7.68 -3.49 -2.63
CA VAL A 329 9.15 -3.45 -2.52
C VAL A 329 9.76 -2.37 -3.41
N VAL A 330 9.07 -1.99 -4.48
CA VAL A 330 9.40 -0.85 -5.33
C VAL A 330 8.94 0.44 -4.66
N ASP A 331 9.72 1.52 -4.78
CA ASP A 331 9.40 2.86 -4.25
C ASP A 331 8.16 3.46 -4.94
N VAL A 332 7.01 2.81 -4.73
CA VAL A 332 5.69 3.22 -5.24
C VAL A 332 4.66 3.00 -4.14
N ASP A 333 4.09 4.09 -3.67
CA ASP A 333 2.91 4.10 -2.83
C ASP A 333 1.85 5.08 -3.38
N ALA A 334 0.62 4.91 -2.96
CA ALA A 334 -0.50 5.74 -3.38
C ALA A 334 -1.39 6.08 -2.19
N ILE A 335 -2.28 7.06 -2.38
CA ILE A 335 -3.33 7.38 -1.40
C ILE A 335 -4.27 6.19 -1.14
N CYS A 336 -5.14 6.31 -0.14
CA CYS A 336 -6.22 5.36 0.12
C CYS A 336 -7.16 5.24 -1.09
N GLY A 337 -7.78 4.05 -1.29
CA GLY A 337 -8.81 3.91 -2.30
C GLY A 337 -8.58 2.79 -3.35
N GLY A 338 -7.79 1.77 -3.02
CA GLY A 338 -7.56 0.62 -3.91
C GLY A 338 -6.33 0.76 -4.81
N TYR A 339 -5.75 1.95 -4.92
CA TYR A 339 -4.61 2.25 -5.80
C TYR A 339 -3.37 1.39 -5.51
N ASN A 340 -3.05 1.13 -4.25
CA ASN A 340 -1.89 0.30 -3.88
C ASN A 340 -2.05 -1.17 -4.30
N ILE A 341 -3.28 -1.70 -4.26
CA ILE A 341 -3.57 -3.04 -4.77
C ILE A 341 -3.53 -3.04 -6.30
N MET A 342 -4.04 -1.99 -6.95
CA MET A 342 -3.90 -1.82 -8.40
C MET A 342 -2.43 -1.86 -8.84
N TRP A 343 -1.55 -1.13 -8.15
CA TRP A 343 -0.11 -1.19 -8.42
C TRP A 343 0.45 -2.60 -8.25
N ALA A 344 0.09 -3.30 -7.17
CA ALA A 344 0.53 -4.67 -6.92
C ALA A 344 0.12 -5.63 -8.04
N LEU A 345 -1.12 -5.50 -8.56
CA LEU A 345 -1.64 -6.32 -9.65
C LEU A 345 -1.07 -5.92 -11.02
N ALA A 346 -0.98 -4.63 -11.31
CA ALA A 346 -0.47 -4.12 -12.57
C ALA A 346 1.02 -4.42 -12.76
N SER A 347 1.84 -4.22 -11.70
CA SER A 347 3.26 -4.57 -11.72
C SER A 347 3.48 -6.06 -11.93
N ALA A 348 2.69 -6.91 -11.29
CA ALA A 348 2.72 -8.36 -11.46
C ALA A 348 2.34 -8.77 -12.89
N ASN A 349 1.27 -8.19 -13.45
CA ASN A 349 0.86 -8.45 -14.83
C ASN A 349 1.89 -7.96 -15.84
N LYS A 350 2.55 -6.83 -15.57
CA LYS A 350 3.61 -6.28 -16.42
C LYS A 350 4.77 -7.28 -16.57
N VAL A 351 5.27 -7.81 -15.46
CA VAL A 351 6.33 -8.83 -15.46
C VAL A 351 5.87 -10.11 -16.17
N ALA A 352 4.66 -10.58 -15.89
CA ALA A 352 4.14 -11.77 -16.56
C ALA A 352 3.97 -11.60 -18.08
N ASN A 353 3.87 -10.36 -18.58
CA ASN A 353 3.81 -10.05 -20.02
C ASN A 353 5.19 -9.98 -20.66
N SER A 354 6.27 -9.81 -19.90
CA SER A 354 7.63 -9.65 -20.39
C SER A 354 8.45 -10.96 -20.43
N LEU A 355 7.97 -12.03 -19.78
CA LEU A 355 8.63 -13.35 -19.70
C LEU A 355 8.29 -14.25 -20.86
#